data_0fc1897bc0cc4b46d77a3af357398623
#
_entry.id   0fc1897bc0cc4b46d77a3af357398623
#
_cell.length_a   1.000
_cell.length_b   1.000
_cell.length_c   1.000
_cell.angle_alpha   90.00
_cell.angle_beta   90.00
_cell.angle_gamma   90.00
#
_symmetry.space_group_name_H-M   'P 1'
#
loop_
_entity.id
_entity.type
_entity.pdbx_description
1 polymer ?
#
loop_
_entity_poly.entity_id
_entity_poly.type
_entity_poly.pdbx_seq_one_letter_code
_entity_poly.pdbx_strand_id
1 'polypeptide(L)'
;YGNSKWAGEVLLREAHDLCGLPVAVFRCDMILADTTWAGQLNVPDMFTRMMLSLVATGIAPASFYELDAEGSRQRAHYDGLPVEFIAEAISVLGARTDDGFQTYHVMNPYDDGIGMDEFVDWLIEDGNAIQRIADYGEWLQRFETTLRGLPEKQRNSSLLPLLHNYQKPEKPINGSMAPTDRFRAAVQDAKVGPDKDIPHISAPIIAKYVSDLRLLGLL
;
A
#
# COMPACT_ATOMS: atom_id res chain seq x y z
N TYR A 1 16.87 4.74 4.72
CA TYR A 1 16.34 4.04 3.56
C TYR A 1 16.15 4.96 2.36
N GLY A 2 15.35 6.05 2.45
CA GLY A 2 15.09 6.99 1.35
C GLY A 2 16.36 7.57 0.71
N ASN A 3 17.33 7.97 1.53
CA ASN A 3 18.61 8.52 1.05
C ASN A 3 19.41 7.53 0.20
N SER A 4 19.38 6.23 0.51
CA SER A 4 20.08 5.21 -0.29
C SER A 4 19.42 5.01 -1.65
N LYS A 5 18.09 5.08 -1.72
CA LYS A 5 17.35 5.01 -2.99
C LYS A 5 17.65 6.22 -3.87
N TRP A 6 17.61 7.43 -3.28
CA TRP A 6 17.97 8.66 -3.97
C TRP A 6 19.41 8.64 -4.48
N ALA A 7 20.38 8.21 -3.66
CA ALA A 7 21.78 8.11 -4.09
C ALA A 7 21.95 7.13 -5.26
N GLY A 8 21.25 6.00 -5.25
CA GLY A 8 21.26 5.05 -6.37
C GLY A 8 20.73 5.68 -7.66
N GLU A 9 19.67 6.47 -7.59
CA GLU A 9 19.12 7.17 -8.75
C GLU A 9 20.07 8.25 -9.29
N VAL A 10 20.77 8.98 -8.40
CA VAL A 10 21.80 9.96 -8.79
C VAL A 10 22.95 9.26 -9.53
N LEU A 11 23.46 8.14 -9.01
CA LEU A 11 24.53 7.37 -9.67
C LEU A 11 24.10 6.84 -11.05
N LEU A 12 22.87 6.40 -11.18
CA LEU A 12 22.32 5.96 -12.48
C LEU A 12 22.21 7.14 -13.46
N ARG A 13 21.85 8.33 -12.98
CA ARG A 13 21.81 9.54 -13.80
C ARG A 13 23.20 9.90 -14.29
N GLU A 14 24.20 9.92 -13.41
CA GLU A 14 25.60 10.17 -13.77
C GLU A 14 26.12 9.14 -14.80
N ALA A 15 25.81 7.86 -14.61
CA ALA A 15 26.19 6.80 -15.55
C ALA A 15 25.53 7.00 -16.92
N HIS A 16 24.26 7.41 -16.95
CA HIS A 16 23.59 7.77 -18.20
C HIS A 16 24.28 8.94 -18.91
N ASP A 17 24.52 10.02 -18.18
CA ASP A 17 25.08 11.27 -18.73
C ASP A 17 26.53 11.09 -19.23
N LEU A 18 27.33 10.24 -18.54
CA LEU A 18 28.72 9.98 -18.91
C LEU A 18 28.91 8.89 -19.97
N CYS A 19 28.08 7.86 -19.96
CA CYS A 19 28.32 6.65 -20.78
C CYS A 19 27.15 6.32 -21.72
N GLY A 20 26.06 7.09 -21.69
CA GLY A 20 24.87 6.79 -22.49
C GLY A 20 24.13 5.53 -22.03
N LEU A 21 24.31 5.11 -20.75
CA LEU A 21 23.63 3.93 -20.21
C LEU A 21 22.13 4.12 -20.25
N PRO A 22 21.34 3.24 -20.91
CA PRO A 22 19.88 3.28 -20.83
C PRO A 22 19.42 2.99 -19.41
N VAL A 23 18.52 3.82 -18.87
CA VAL A 23 18.04 3.70 -17.48
C VAL A 23 16.54 3.84 -17.40
N ALA A 24 15.89 2.90 -16.70
CA ALA A 24 14.51 3.02 -16.23
C ALA A 24 14.46 3.02 -14.70
N VAL A 25 13.93 4.08 -14.11
CA VAL A 25 13.72 4.22 -12.67
C VAL A 25 12.24 4.04 -12.38
N PHE A 26 11.91 3.10 -11.48
CA PHE A 26 10.55 2.83 -11.01
C PHE A 26 10.43 3.25 -9.54
N ARG A 27 9.77 4.37 -9.30
CA ARG A 27 9.48 4.89 -7.97
C ARG A 27 8.14 4.33 -7.51
N CYS A 28 8.21 3.16 -6.84
CA CYS A 28 7.03 2.50 -6.31
C CYS A 28 6.67 3.09 -4.94
N ASP A 29 5.38 3.27 -4.72
CA ASP A 29 4.83 3.46 -3.39
C ASP A 29 4.59 2.10 -2.71
N MET A 30 3.47 1.88 -2.03
CA MET A 30 3.18 0.62 -1.36
C MET A 30 3.01 -0.52 -2.37
N ILE A 31 3.83 -1.55 -2.22
CA ILE A 31 3.73 -2.79 -3.00
C ILE A 31 2.84 -3.75 -2.21
N LEU A 32 1.63 -3.97 -2.72
CA LEU A 32 0.67 -4.88 -2.11
C LEU A 32 1.03 -6.34 -2.38
N ALA A 33 0.43 -7.25 -1.61
CA ALA A 33 0.62 -8.68 -1.78
C ALA A 33 0.21 -9.16 -3.18
N ASP A 34 0.74 -10.32 -3.56
CA ASP A 34 0.33 -11.06 -4.75
C ASP A 34 -1.14 -11.44 -4.66
N THR A 35 -1.89 -11.24 -5.75
CA THR A 35 -3.33 -11.51 -5.79
C THR A 35 -3.66 -12.95 -6.14
N THR A 36 -2.68 -13.72 -6.62
CA THR A 36 -2.87 -15.08 -7.17
C THR A 36 -2.38 -16.17 -6.22
N TRP A 37 -1.14 -16.00 -5.70
CA TRP A 37 -0.46 -17.06 -4.93
C TRP A 37 -0.69 -16.93 -3.44
N ALA A 38 -1.20 -17.99 -2.81
CA ALA A 38 -1.47 -18.03 -1.38
C ALA A 38 -0.18 -17.91 -0.54
N GLY A 39 -0.26 -17.15 0.56
CA GLY A 39 0.84 -16.99 1.51
C GLY A 39 1.96 -16.04 1.06
N GLN A 40 1.84 -15.40 -0.09
CA GLN A 40 2.84 -14.44 -0.60
C GLN A 40 2.59 -13.05 0.00
N LEU A 41 3.02 -12.88 1.26
CA LEU A 41 2.95 -11.62 2.00
C LEU A 41 4.34 -11.13 2.39
N ASN A 42 4.57 -9.84 2.29
CA ASN A 42 5.68 -9.18 2.95
C ASN A 42 5.30 -8.85 4.41
N VAL A 43 5.40 -9.84 5.30
CA VAL A 43 4.96 -9.69 6.71
C VAL A 43 5.61 -8.50 7.43
N PRO A 44 6.89 -8.13 7.20
CA PRO A 44 7.49 -6.96 7.84
C PRO A 44 6.97 -5.60 7.38
N ASP A 45 6.26 -5.51 6.25
CA ASP A 45 5.81 -4.21 5.75
C ASP A 45 4.67 -3.61 6.58
N MET A 46 4.51 -2.30 6.46
CA MET A 46 3.55 -1.53 7.25
C MET A 46 2.10 -1.93 6.96
N PHE A 47 1.77 -2.19 5.68
CA PHE A 47 0.40 -2.52 5.28
C PHE A 47 -0.03 -3.90 5.79
N THR A 48 0.82 -4.92 5.62
CA THR A 48 0.57 -6.28 6.14
C THR A 48 0.43 -6.25 7.67
N ARG A 49 1.30 -5.50 8.37
CA ARG A 49 1.21 -5.30 9.83
C ARG A 49 -0.09 -4.62 10.24
N MET A 50 -0.57 -3.64 9.46
CA MET A 50 -1.83 -2.99 9.73
C MET A 50 -3.00 -3.96 9.57
N MET A 51 -3.09 -4.72 8.47
CA MET A 51 -4.15 -5.71 8.23
C MET A 51 -4.19 -6.75 9.36
N LEU A 52 -3.03 -7.32 9.72
CA LEU A 52 -2.91 -8.22 10.86
C LEU A 52 -3.44 -7.58 12.14
N SER A 53 -3.02 -6.37 12.43
CA SER A 53 -3.32 -5.69 13.68
C SER A 53 -4.81 -5.35 13.81
N LEU A 54 -5.45 -4.88 12.74
CA LEU A 54 -6.88 -4.60 12.73
C LEU A 54 -7.70 -5.86 13.04
N VAL A 55 -7.39 -6.97 12.39
CA VAL A 55 -8.11 -8.23 12.60
C VAL A 55 -7.79 -8.84 13.97
N ALA A 56 -6.51 -8.85 14.38
CA ALA A 56 -6.11 -9.45 15.67
C ALA A 56 -6.61 -8.67 16.88
N THR A 57 -6.76 -7.35 16.77
CA THR A 57 -7.30 -6.53 17.88
C THR A 57 -8.80 -6.38 17.83
N GLY A 58 -9.42 -6.55 16.66
CA GLY A 58 -10.86 -6.36 16.48
C GLY A 58 -11.31 -4.89 16.59
N ILE A 59 -10.40 -3.90 16.45
CA ILE A 59 -10.76 -2.48 16.53
C ILE A 59 -10.07 -1.66 15.44
N ALA A 60 -10.80 -0.66 14.93
CA ALA A 60 -10.30 0.33 13.99
C ALA A 60 -10.80 1.73 14.39
N PRO A 61 -10.20 2.83 13.93
CA PRO A 61 -10.76 4.16 14.14
C PRO A 61 -12.04 4.33 13.31
N ALA A 62 -12.86 5.29 13.66
CA ALA A 62 -14.00 5.70 12.81
C ALA A 62 -13.52 6.12 11.42
N SER A 63 -12.39 6.82 11.34
CA SER A 63 -11.65 7.12 10.12
C SER A 63 -10.15 7.18 10.39
N PHE A 64 -9.34 6.73 9.45
CA PHE A 64 -7.88 6.95 9.43
C PHE A 64 -7.54 8.39 9.01
N TYR A 65 -8.50 9.12 8.48
CA TYR A 65 -8.34 10.45 7.93
C TYR A 65 -9.05 11.51 8.78
N GLU A 66 -8.61 12.76 8.63
CA GLU A 66 -9.32 13.90 9.21
C GLU A 66 -10.77 13.90 8.71
N LEU A 67 -11.72 14.09 9.63
CA LEU A 67 -13.13 14.23 9.29
C LEU A 67 -13.39 15.61 8.69
N ASP A 68 -14.49 15.76 7.95
CA ASP A 68 -14.94 17.07 7.48
C ASP A 68 -15.51 17.94 8.62
N ALA A 69 -15.97 19.14 8.28
CA ALA A 69 -16.51 20.08 9.26
C ALA A 69 -17.80 19.56 9.95
N GLU A 70 -18.50 18.66 9.30
CA GLU A 70 -19.73 18.01 9.78
C GLU A 70 -19.44 16.72 10.58
N GLY A 71 -18.16 16.32 10.69
CA GLY A 71 -17.73 15.09 11.38
C GLY A 71 -17.91 13.82 10.56
N SER A 72 -18.07 13.96 9.24
CA SER A 72 -18.22 12.83 8.32
C SER A 72 -16.87 12.38 7.75
N ARG A 73 -16.79 11.11 7.32
CA ARG A 73 -15.62 10.60 6.60
C ARG A 73 -15.44 11.31 5.28
N GLN A 74 -14.20 11.65 4.99
CA GLN A 74 -13.82 12.20 3.71
C GLN A 74 -13.38 11.11 2.75
N ARG A 75 -13.53 11.37 1.47
CA ARG A 75 -12.97 10.56 0.40
C ARG A 75 -11.45 10.57 0.50
N ALA A 76 -10.81 9.43 0.41
CA ALA A 76 -9.36 9.32 0.44
C ALA A 76 -8.87 8.28 -0.56
N HIS A 77 -7.61 8.34 -0.91
CA HIS A 77 -6.96 7.48 -1.88
C HIS A 77 -5.81 6.70 -1.24
N TYR A 78 -5.48 5.54 -1.80
CA TYR A 78 -4.34 4.72 -1.43
C TYR A 78 -3.51 4.35 -2.66
N ASP A 79 -2.24 4.72 -2.65
CA ASP A 79 -1.33 4.61 -3.82
C ASP A 79 -0.81 3.19 -4.10
N GLY A 80 -1.20 2.17 -3.32
CA GLY A 80 -0.70 0.80 -3.43
C GLY A 80 -1.10 0.07 -4.71
N LEU A 81 -0.23 -0.82 -5.17
CA LEU A 81 -0.46 -1.69 -6.33
C LEU A 81 0.00 -3.12 -6.06
N PRO A 82 -0.66 -4.16 -6.64
CA PRO A 82 -0.27 -5.56 -6.50
C PRO A 82 1.15 -5.84 -7.01
N VAL A 83 1.90 -6.68 -6.29
CA VAL A 83 3.31 -6.96 -6.60
C VAL A 83 3.50 -7.62 -7.97
N GLU A 84 2.62 -8.52 -8.38
CA GLU A 84 2.69 -9.20 -9.68
C GLU A 84 2.52 -8.21 -10.83
N PHE A 85 1.61 -7.25 -10.72
CA PHE A 85 1.46 -6.18 -11.70
C PHE A 85 2.71 -5.30 -11.77
N ILE A 86 3.26 -4.90 -10.63
CA ILE A 86 4.50 -4.09 -10.56
C ILE A 86 5.66 -4.85 -11.18
N ALA A 87 5.81 -6.15 -10.89
CA ALA A 87 6.86 -6.98 -11.44
C ALA A 87 6.77 -7.12 -12.97
N GLU A 88 5.56 -7.33 -13.50
CA GLU A 88 5.30 -7.34 -14.94
C GLU A 88 5.65 -6.00 -15.57
N ALA A 89 5.17 -4.89 -14.99
CA ALA A 89 5.43 -3.55 -15.49
C ALA A 89 6.93 -3.22 -15.53
N ILE A 90 7.67 -3.51 -14.45
CA ILE A 90 9.13 -3.31 -14.39
C ILE A 90 9.82 -4.13 -15.46
N SER A 91 9.45 -5.40 -15.61
CA SER A 91 10.08 -6.31 -16.58
C SER A 91 9.84 -5.86 -18.03
N VAL A 92 8.59 -5.52 -18.35
CA VAL A 92 8.22 -5.14 -19.73
C VAL A 92 8.73 -3.75 -20.09
N LEU A 93 8.53 -2.75 -19.21
CA LEU A 93 8.94 -1.37 -19.51
C LEU A 93 10.45 -1.20 -19.40
N GLY A 94 11.10 -1.89 -18.47
CA GLY A 94 12.55 -1.92 -18.37
C GLY A 94 13.22 -2.49 -19.61
N ALA A 95 12.68 -3.60 -20.15
CA ALA A 95 13.19 -4.22 -21.38
C ALA A 95 12.97 -3.36 -22.65
N ARG A 96 12.05 -2.39 -22.59
CA ARG A 96 11.79 -1.44 -23.71
C ARG A 96 12.62 -0.16 -23.65
N THR A 97 13.44 0.01 -22.61
CA THR A 97 14.29 1.19 -22.45
C THR A 97 15.58 0.97 -23.23
N ASP A 98 15.56 1.28 -24.53
CA ASP A 98 16.70 1.09 -25.42
C ASP A 98 17.67 2.28 -25.36
N ASP A 99 17.18 3.47 -25.01
CA ASP A 99 17.94 4.69 -24.86
C ASP A 99 17.35 5.62 -23.79
N GLY A 100 18.11 6.64 -23.42
CA GLY A 100 17.65 7.69 -22.53
C GLY A 100 17.53 7.29 -21.07
N PHE A 101 16.96 8.22 -20.30
CA PHE A 101 16.71 8.08 -18.86
C PHE A 101 15.21 8.25 -18.59
N GLN A 102 14.57 7.18 -18.17
CA GLN A 102 13.12 7.15 -17.92
C GLN A 102 12.84 7.09 -16.42
N THR A 103 11.85 7.85 -15.94
CA THR A 103 11.37 7.75 -14.55
C THR A 103 9.85 7.55 -14.56
N TYR A 104 9.39 6.52 -13.86
CA TYR A 104 7.99 6.17 -13.68
C TYR A 104 7.60 6.27 -12.20
N HIS A 105 6.53 6.97 -11.89
CA HIS A 105 5.88 6.89 -10.58
C HIS A 105 4.86 5.75 -10.62
N VAL A 106 5.22 4.65 -9.98
CA VAL A 106 4.44 3.41 -10.00
C VAL A 106 3.46 3.45 -8.84
N MET A 107 2.36 4.12 -9.08
CA MET A 107 1.30 4.40 -8.09
C MET A 107 -0.06 4.19 -8.72
N ASN A 108 -1.08 4.01 -7.87
CA ASN A 108 -2.47 3.91 -8.29
C ASN A 108 -2.97 5.29 -8.78
N PRO A 109 -3.39 5.44 -10.06
CA PRO A 109 -3.78 6.74 -10.63
C PRO A 109 -5.23 7.14 -10.37
N TYR A 110 -6.03 6.26 -9.75
CA TYR A 110 -7.48 6.42 -9.71
C TYR A 110 -7.91 7.30 -8.55
N ASP A 111 -8.79 8.28 -8.83
CA ASP A 111 -9.56 8.97 -7.80
C ASP A 111 -10.89 8.24 -7.59
N ASP A 112 -10.81 7.06 -6.98
CA ASP A 112 -11.95 6.16 -6.74
C ASP A 112 -12.47 6.20 -5.29
N GLY A 113 -11.76 6.90 -4.40
CA GLY A 113 -12.13 6.99 -2.99
C GLY A 113 -11.75 5.75 -2.18
N ILE A 114 -10.92 4.88 -2.74
CA ILE A 114 -10.48 3.65 -2.09
C ILE A 114 -9.25 3.95 -1.23
N GLY A 115 -9.47 4.13 0.06
CA GLY A 115 -8.45 4.38 1.07
C GLY A 115 -8.52 3.39 2.23
N MET A 116 -7.82 3.69 3.32
CA MET A 116 -7.76 2.81 4.50
C MET A 116 -9.14 2.56 5.13
N ASP A 117 -10.05 3.53 5.05
CA ASP A 117 -11.39 3.38 5.61
C ASP A 117 -12.22 2.34 4.84
N GLU A 118 -12.11 2.34 3.51
CA GLU A 118 -12.73 1.33 2.65
C GLU A 118 -12.16 -0.06 2.91
N PHE A 119 -10.85 -0.17 3.16
CA PHE A 119 -10.24 -1.47 3.49
C PHE A 119 -10.81 -2.04 4.80
N VAL A 120 -11.05 -1.19 5.81
CA VAL A 120 -11.70 -1.63 7.05
C VAL A 120 -13.14 -2.03 6.81
N ASP A 121 -13.88 -1.29 5.98
CA ASP A 121 -15.27 -1.65 5.65
C ASP A 121 -15.31 -3.02 4.94
N TRP A 122 -14.43 -3.27 3.97
CA TRP A 122 -14.31 -4.58 3.32
C TRP A 122 -13.91 -5.71 4.27
N LEU A 123 -13.03 -5.44 5.25
CA LEU A 123 -12.70 -6.43 6.28
C LEU A 123 -13.93 -6.79 7.13
N ILE A 124 -14.75 -5.81 7.49
CA ILE A 124 -16.00 -6.03 8.25
C ILE A 124 -17.01 -6.82 7.39
N GLU A 125 -17.19 -6.44 6.15
CA GLU A 125 -18.07 -7.13 5.19
C GLU A 125 -17.64 -8.58 4.94
N ASP A 126 -16.33 -8.86 4.94
CA ASP A 126 -15.76 -10.22 4.86
C ASP A 126 -15.95 -11.04 6.18
N GLY A 127 -16.65 -10.48 7.15
CA GLY A 127 -17.02 -11.16 8.40
C GLY A 127 -15.99 -11.07 9.52
N ASN A 128 -14.98 -10.22 9.42
CA ASN A 128 -14.06 -9.98 10.54
C ASN A 128 -14.74 -9.08 11.58
N ALA A 129 -14.69 -9.47 12.85
CA ALA A 129 -15.33 -8.76 13.96
C ALA A 129 -14.50 -7.53 14.35
N ILE A 130 -14.60 -6.45 13.58
CA ILE A 130 -13.90 -5.18 13.82
C ILE A 130 -14.91 -4.12 14.24
N GLN A 131 -14.71 -3.55 15.44
CA GLN A 131 -15.47 -2.41 15.95
C GLN A 131 -14.76 -1.11 15.62
N ARG A 132 -15.47 -0.13 15.05
CA ARG A 132 -14.96 1.21 14.87
C ARG A 132 -15.12 2.05 16.14
N ILE A 133 -14.06 2.74 16.51
CA ILE A 133 -13.99 3.62 17.69
C ILE A 133 -14.08 5.06 17.21
N ALA A 134 -15.04 5.82 17.75
CA ALA A 134 -15.35 7.18 17.29
C ALA A 134 -14.20 8.17 17.52
N ASP A 135 -13.64 8.18 18.74
CA ASP A 135 -12.52 9.04 19.07
C ASP A 135 -11.18 8.40 18.66
N TYR A 136 -10.41 9.10 17.86
CA TYR A 136 -9.14 8.60 17.33
C TYR A 136 -8.10 8.37 18.44
N GLY A 137 -8.05 9.24 19.44
CA GLY A 137 -7.13 9.11 20.57
C GLY A 137 -7.48 7.90 21.47
N GLU A 138 -8.78 7.69 21.70
CA GLU A 138 -9.27 6.51 22.41
C GLU A 138 -8.93 5.23 21.63
N TRP A 139 -9.17 5.23 20.28
CA TRP A 139 -8.79 4.11 19.44
C TRP A 139 -7.31 3.81 19.58
N LEU A 140 -6.45 4.80 19.41
CA LEU A 140 -4.99 4.62 19.42
C LEU A 140 -4.52 4.02 20.75
N GLN A 141 -5.00 4.52 21.86
CA GLN A 141 -4.66 4.02 23.20
C GLN A 141 -5.12 2.56 23.39
N ARG A 142 -6.35 2.24 23.02
CA ARG A 142 -6.90 0.89 23.10
C ARG A 142 -6.17 -0.06 22.17
N PHE A 143 -5.90 0.37 20.95
CA PHE A 143 -5.19 -0.39 19.93
C PHE A 143 -3.78 -0.75 20.40
N GLU A 144 -3.00 0.22 20.88
CA GLU A 144 -1.67 -0.01 21.44
C GLU A 144 -1.71 -0.99 22.61
N THR A 145 -2.65 -0.81 23.55
CA THR A 145 -2.79 -1.69 24.71
C THR A 145 -3.09 -3.12 24.28
N THR A 146 -4.00 -3.30 23.34
CA THR A 146 -4.38 -4.62 22.82
C THR A 146 -3.22 -5.27 22.06
N LEU A 147 -2.51 -4.51 21.21
CA LEU A 147 -1.32 -4.99 20.49
C LEU A 147 -0.23 -5.51 21.44
N ARG A 148 0.00 -4.80 22.56
CA ARG A 148 0.97 -5.22 23.59
C ARG A 148 0.56 -6.53 24.28
N GLY A 149 -0.74 -6.80 24.37
CA GLY A 149 -1.32 -8.02 24.95
C GLY A 149 -1.37 -9.22 24.01
N LEU A 150 -1.10 -9.05 22.73
CA LEU A 150 -1.13 -10.16 21.76
C LEU A 150 -0.06 -11.23 22.07
N PRO A 151 -0.29 -12.49 21.68
CA PRO A 151 0.72 -13.53 21.69
C PRO A 151 1.99 -13.08 20.97
N GLU A 152 3.14 -13.56 21.43
CA GLU A 152 4.46 -13.06 20.97
C GLU A 152 4.60 -13.05 19.43
N LYS A 153 4.21 -14.13 18.76
CA LYS A 153 4.29 -14.23 17.30
C LYS A 153 3.48 -13.12 16.61
N GLN A 154 2.24 -12.89 17.03
CA GLN A 154 1.39 -11.84 16.48
C GLN A 154 1.93 -10.46 16.84
N ARG A 155 2.33 -10.24 18.10
CA ARG A 155 2.88 -8.97 18.56
C ARG A 155 4.12 -8.56 17.76
N ASN A 156 5.05 -9.49 17.48
CA ASN A 156 6.26 -9.22 16.70
C ASN A 156 5.95 -8.88 15.23
N SER A 157 4.86 -9.43 14.70
CA SER A 157 4.39 -9.16 13.33
C SER A 157 3.35 -8.04 13.25
N SER A 158 2.97 -7.44 14.39
CA SER A 158 1.97 -6.38 14.45
C SER A 158 2.53 -4.99 14.08
N LEU A 159 1.64 -4.03 13.98
CA LEU A 159 1.98 -2.62 13.74
C LEU A 159 2.69 -1.95 14.91
N LEU A 160 2.77 -2.56 16.08
CA LEU A 160 3.28 -1.95 17.31
C LEU A 160 4.61 -1.18 17.14
N PRO A 161 5.65 -1.69 16.44
CA PRO A 161 6.90 -0.95 16.23
C PRO A 161 6.76 0.31 15.37
N LEU A 162 5.70 0.38 14.55
CA LEU A 162 5.44 1.46 13.58
C LEU A 162 4.27 2.37 14.00
N LEU A 163 3.70 2.15 15.20
CA LEU A 163 2.52 2.86 15.66
C LEU A 163 2.73 4.38 15.81
N HIS A 164 3.99 4.81 15.91
CA HIS A 164 4.34 6.22 15.94
C HIS A 164 3.96 6.98 14.65
N ASN A 165 3.73 6.29 13.53
CA ASN A 165 3.25 6.89 12.28
C ASN A 165 1.75 7.22 12.32
N TYR A 166 1.01 6.70 13.29
CA TYR A 166 -0.46 6.82 13.39
C TYR A 166 -0.90 7.64 14.61
N GLN A 167 -0.09 8.62 15.05
CA GLN A 167 -0.41 9.43 16.25
C GLN A 167 -1.60 10.37 16.07
N LYS A 168 -1.98 10.65 14.83
CA LYS A 168 -3.11 11.50 14.45
C LYS A 168 -3.70 11.02 13.13
N PRO A 169 -4.96 11.36 12.84
CA PRO A 169 -5.54 11.12 11.52
C PRO A 169 -4.70 11.80 10.43
N GLU A 170 -4.63 11.16 9.27
CA GLU A 170 -3.96 11.72 8.10
C GLU A 170 -4.88 12.68 7.36
N LYS A 171 -4.31 13.61 6.61
CA LYS A 171 -5.10 14.41 5.67
C LYS A 171 -5.49 13.54 4.50
N PRO A 172 -6.78 13.52 4.12
CA PRO A 172 -7.20 12.76 2.95
C PRO A 172 -6.59 13.37 1.69
N ILE A 173 -6.12 12.52 0.81
CA ILE A 173 -5.67 12.89 -0.53
C ILE A 173 -6.61 12.26 -1.56
N ASN A 174 -6.86 12.97 -2.66
CA ASN A 174 -7.67 12.50 -3.76
C ASN A 174 -6.75 12.22 -4.96
N GLY A 175 -6.70 10.96 -5.37
CA GLY A 175 -5.77 10.51 -6.40
C GLY A 175 -4.32 10.41 -5.91
N SER A 176 -3.41 10.09 -6.81
CA SER A 176 -2.02 9.77 -6.52
C SER A 176 -1.22 10.97 -5.98
N MET A 177 -0.30 10.71 -5.06
CA MET A 177 0.63 11.72 -4.49
C MET A 177 1.64 12.27 -5.51
N ALA A 178 1.85 11.59 -6.63
CA ALA A 178 2.75 12.03 -7.69
C ALA A 178 2.11 11.82 -9.07
N PRO A 179 2.53 12.58 -10.12
CA PRO A 179 2.00 12.42 -11.47
C PRO A 179 2.24 10.99 -12.01
N THR A 180 1.19 10.30 -12.38
CA THR A 180 1.21 8.90 -12.86
C THR A 180 0.97 8.77 -14.35
N ASP A 181 0.63 9.85 -15.04
CA ASP A 181 0.23 9.84 -16.47
C ASP A 181 1.23 9.11 -17.36
N ARG A 182 2.52 9.38 -17.13
CA ARG A 182 3.60 8.74 -17.91
C ARG A 182 3.65 7.23 -17.68
N PHE A 183 3.52 6.79 -16.43
CA PHE A 183 3.50 5.38 -16.10
C PHE A 183 2.28 4.70 -16.72
N ARG A 184 1.09 5.30 -16.54
CA ARG A 184 -0.14 4.76 -17.10
C ARG A 184 -0.10 4.66 -18.61
N ALA A 185 0.35 5.72 -19.31
CA ALA A 185 0.49 5.69 -20.76
C ALA A 185 1.43 4.58 -21.23
N ALA A 186 2.58 4.38 -20.54
CA ALA A 186 3.51 3.30 -20.85
C ALA A 186 2.92 1.90 -20.61
N VAL A 187 2.16 1.71 -19.52
CA VAL A 187 1.43 0.47 -19.21
C VAL A 187 0.42 0.14 -20.32
N GLN A 188 -0.38 1.11 -20.73
CA GLN A 188 -1.39 0.95 -21.78
C GLN A 188 -0.77 0.64 -23.15
N ASP A 189 0.29 1.35 -23.53
CA ASP A 189 1.04 1.10 -24.77
C ASP A 189 1.67 -0.29 -24.76
N ALA A 190 2.24 -0.69 -23.65
CA ALA A 190 2.84 -2.01 -23.46
C ALA A 190 1.82 -3.13 -23.26
N LYS A 191 0.54 -2.80 -23.00
CA LYS A 191 -0.56 -3.71 -22.69
C LYS A 191 -0.27 -4.59 -21.47
N VAL A 192 0.36 -4.00 -20.44
CA VAL A 192 0.66 -4.66 -19.16
C VAL A 192 -0.59 -4.75 -18.30
N GLY A 193 -0.68 -5.82 -17.52
CA GLY A 193 -1.81 -6.09 -16.63
C GLY A 193 -3.01 -6.76 -17.32
N PRO A 194 -3.92 -7.35 -16.53
CA PRO A 194 -5.04 -8.15 -17.05
C PRO A 194 -5.98 -7.34 -17.95
N ASP A 195 -6.22 -6.07 -17.62
CA ASP A 195 -7.08 -5.16 -18.40
C ASP A 195 -6.28 -4.24 -19.32
N LYS A 196 -4.97 -4.47 -19.48
CA LYS A 196 -4.05 -3.61 -20.25
C LYS A 196 -4.00 -2.19 -19.70
N ASP A 197 -4.21 -2.06 -18.43
CA ASP A 197 -4.11 -0.82 -17.65
C ASP A 197 -3.69 -1.17 -16.20
N ILE A 198 -3.45 -0.14 -15.40
CA ILE A 198 -3.17 -0.28 -13.96
C ILE A 198 -4.39 -0.87 -13.25
N PRO A 199 -4.25 -1.93 -12.45
CA PRO A 199 -5.38 -2.54 -11.76
C PRO A 199 -5.92 -1.65 -10.63
N HIS A 200 -7.22 -1.72 -10.38
CA HIS A 200 -7.84 -1.15 -9.17
C HIS A 200 -7.56 -2.03 -7.95
N ILE A 201 -7.44 -1.41 -6.78
CA ILE A 201 -7.52 -2.14 -5.52
C ILE A 201 -8.98 -2.57 -5.32
N SER A 202 -9.19 -3.78 -4.79
CA SER A 202 -10.53 -4.33 -4.63
C SER A 202 -10.68 -5.14 -3.33
N ALA A 203 -11.91 -5.33 -2.87
CA ALA A 203 -12.21 -6.10 -1.67
C ALA A 203 -11.57 -7.51 -1.65
N PRO A 204 -11.55 -8.29 -2.75
CA PRO A 204 -10.87 -9.59 -2.79
C PRO A 204 -9.38 -9.54 -2.45
N ILE A 205 -8.66 -8.47 -2.82
CA ILE A 205 -7.25 -8.28 -2.47
C ILE A 205 -7.10 -8.17 -0.95
N ILE A 206 -7.96 -7.39 -0.30
CA ILE A 206 -7.93 -7.19 1.15
C ILE A 206 -8.35 -8.47 1.90
N ALA A 207 -9.39 -9.16 1.46
CA ALA A 207 -9.80 -10.45 2.02
C ALA A 207 -8.68 -11.51 1.91
N LYS A 208 -7.92 -11.49 0.81
CA LYS A 208 -6.75 -12.37 0.62
C LYS A 208 -5.66 -12.13 1.67
N TYR A 209 -5.38 -10.88 2.09
CA TYR A 209 -4.46 -10.61 3.19
C TYR A 209 -4.82 -11.39 4.45
N VAL A 210 -6.10 -11.39 4.83
CA VAL A 210 -6.58 -12.12 6.01
C VAL A 210 -6.42 -13.63 5.84
N SER A 211 -6.78 -14.15 4.67
CA SER A 211 -6.63 -15.57 4.34
C SER A 211 -5.17 -16.02 4.41
N ASP A 212 -4.26 -15.23 3.85
CA ASP A 212 -2.83 -15.52 3.85
C ASP A 212 -2.22 -15.40 5.26
N LEU A 213 -2.65 -14.41 6.06
CA LEU A 213 -2.23 -14.29 7.46
C LEU A 213 -2.68 -15.50 8.30
N ARG A 214 -3.89 -16.02 8.05
CA ARG A 214 -4.37 -17.27 8.67
C ARG A 214 -3.55 -18.47 8.22
N LEU A 215 -3.25 -18.58 6.93
CA LEU A 215 -2.41 -19.66 6.38
C LEU A 215 -1.01 -19.67 7.00
N LEU A 216 -0.44 -18.49 7.28
CA LEU A 216 0.85 -18.34 7.94
C LEU A 216 0.79 -18.53 9.48
N GLY A 217 -0.40 -18.76 10.02
CA GLY A 217 -0.64 -18.92 11.46
C GLY A 217 -0.34 -17.64 12.25
N LEU A 218 -0.63 -16.48 11.65
CA LEU A 218 -0.51 -15.16 12.26
C LEU A 218 -1.86 -14.62 12.77
N LEU A 219 -2.97 -15.19 12.25
CA LEU A 219 -4.35 -14.95 12.70
C LEU A 219 -5.03 -16.26 13.07
#